data_3a164931aba55322caf653b708ff7de6
#
_entry.id   3a164931aba55322caf653b708ff7de6
#
_cell.length_a   1.000
_cell.length_b   1.000
_cell.length_c   1.000
_cell.angle_alpha   90.00
_cell.angle_beta   90.00
_cell.angle_gamma   90.00
#
_symmetry.space_group_name_H-M   'P 1'
#
loop_
_entity.id
_entity.type
_entity.pdbx_description
1 polymer ?
#
loop_
_entity_poly.entity_id
_entity_poly.type
_entity_poly.pdbx_seq_one_letter_code
_entity_poly.pdbx_strand_id
1 'polypeptide(L)'
;MKQLIVDYLPFEVKPEQITESMKENNGKLVVRGVLQRAEAKNQNGRVYPREVLVREAKKYHKEFIKQSRAMGELDHPESSVVNLQNVSHNIREMHWEGDNLLGEVEVLGTPSGNILKELFRAGIKLGISSRGMGSVETVSEGGEQSQEVQPDFELIAFDFVSNPSTHGAFLSPTNEGKLNESAGTCDLATGTCCHDCKVESIINDIFRGE
;
A
#
# COMPACT_ATOMS: atom_id res chain seq x y z
N MET A 1 -26.57 1.70 1.98
CA MET A 1 -26.21 1.83 3.42
C MET A 1 -24.76 2.21 3.50
N LYS A 2 -24.39 3.26 4.27
CA LYS A 2 -22.99 3.65 4.46
C LYS A 2 -22.23 2.53 5.17
N GLN A 3 -21.05 2.20 4.66
CA GLN A 3 -20.13 1.19 5.22
C GLN A 3 -18.70 1.75 5.26
N LEU A 4 -17.84 1.12 6.02
CA LEU A 4 -16.41 1.43 6.02
C LEU A 4 -15.81 0.98 4.69
N ILE A 5 -15.19 1.91 3.98
CA ILE A 5 -14.50 1.66 2.71
C ILE A 5 -13.01 1.84 2.96
N VAL A 6 -12.25 0.81 2.66
CA VAL A 6 -10.80 0.78 2.81
C VAL A 6 -10.19 0.32 1.49
N ASP A 7 -9.36 1.16 0.89
CA ASP A 7 -8.72 0.90 -0.38
C ASP A 7 -7.25 1.30 -0.35
N TYR A 8 -6.44 0.40 -0.81
CA TYR A 8 -5.01 0.38 -0.69
C TYR A 8 -4.30 0.67 -2.01
N LEU A 9 -3.17 1.38 -1.92
CA LEU A 9 -2.21 1.58 -2.99
C LEU A 9 -0.79 1.25 -2.49
N PRO A 10 0.09 0.66 -3.34
CA PRO A 10 1.50 0.50 -3.02
C PRO A 10 2.15 1.86 -2.74
N PHE A 11 2.95 1.92 -1.67
CA PHE A 11 3.71 3.12 -1.31
C PHE A 11 5.17 2.72 -1.11
N GLU A 12 6.03 3.08 -2.05
CA GLU A 12 7.43 2.68 -2.03
C GLU A 12 8.32 3.87 -1.66
N VAL A 13 9.17 3.66 -0.67
CA VAL A 13 10.18 4.63 -0.22
C VAL A 13 11.56 4.01 -0.41
N LYS A 14 12.41 4.65 -1.19
CA LYS A 14 13.79 4.18 -1.39
C LYS A 14 14.67 4.62 -0.20
N PRO A 15 15.59 3.77 0.29
CA PRO A 15 16.45 4.11 1.44
C PRO A 15 17.25 5.41 1.27
N GLU A 16 17.68 5.71 0.03
CA GLU A 16 18.41 6.95 -0.27
C GLU A 16 17.54 8.19 0.00
N GLN A 17 16.25 8.13 -0.34
CA GLN A 17 15.29 9.21 -0.12
C GLN A 17 15.08 9.51 1.37
N ILE A 18 15.23 8.51 2.25
CA ILE A 18 15.10 8.68 3.71
C ILE A 18 16.19 9.60 4.23
N THR A 19 17.44 9.35 3.86
CA THR A 19 18.58 10.15 4.31
C THR A 19 18.51 11.58 3.79
N GLU A 20 18.16 11.74 2.53
CA GLU A 20 17.99 13.04 1.89
C GLU A 20 16.85 13.84 2.55
N SER A 21 15.69 13.22 2.69
CA SER A 21 14.52 13.83 3.32
C SER A 21 14.82 14.31 4.74
N MET A 22 15.53 13.51 5.55
CA MET A 22 15.87 13.88 6.91
C MET A 22 16.85 15.08 6.96
N LYS A 23 17.77 15.19 5.99
CA LYS A 23 18.67 16.36 5.88
C LYS A 23 17.89 17.64 5.54
N GLU A 24 16.98 17.57 4.58
CA GLU A 24 16.21 18.71 4.10
C GLU A 24 15.14 19.18 5.10
N ASN A 25 14.62 18.27 5.92
CA ASN A 25 13.50 18.52 6.81
C ASN A 25 13.88 18.58 8.31
N ASN A 26 15.12 19.02 8.63
CA ASN A 26 15.58 19.19 10.00
C ASN A 26 15.45 17.91 10.87
N GLY A 27 15.79 16.78 10.33
CA GLY A 27 15.72 15.48 11.00
C GLY A 27 14.35 14.78 10.93
N LYS A 28 13.35 15.41 10.36
CA LYS A 28 12.02 14.81 10.12
C LYS A 28 12.05 13.98 8.85
N LEU A 29 11.47 12.79 8.90
CA LEU A 29 11.25 11.99 7.70
C LEU A 29 9.94 12.41 7.03
N VAL A 30 10.04 12.95 5.83
CA VAL A 30 8.92 13.28 4.94
C VAL A 30 9.04 12.43 3.69
N VAL A 31 7.99 11.67 3.39
CA VAL A 31 7.93 10.81 2.21
C VAL A 31 6.81 11.27 1.28
N ARG A 32 6.94 10.96 -0.02
CA ARG A 32 5.97 11.38 -1.04
C ARG A 32 5.51 10.16 -1.83
N GLY A 33 4.23 10.14 -2.17
CA GLY A 33 3.67 9.06 -2.98
C GLY A 33 2.20 9.29 -3.30
N VAL A 34 1.64 8.35 -4.07
CA VAL A 34 0.23 8.36 -4.44
C VAL A 34 -0.60 7.88 -3.26
N LEU A 35 -1.52 8.70 -2.78
CA LEU A 35 -2.44 8.39 -1.69
C LEU A 35 -3.72 7.71 -2.18
N GLN A 36 -4.21 8.11 -3.37
CA GLN A 36 -5.41 7.56 -3.99
C GLN A 36 -5.42 7.87 -5.50
N ARG A 37 -6.22 7.11 -6.26
CA ARG A 37 -6.39 7.31 -7.70
C ARG A 37 -7.88 7.38 -8.05
N ALA A 38 -8.24 8.36 -8.87
CA ALA A 38 -9.58 8.48 -9.45
C ALA A 38 -9.71 7.68 -10.74
N GLU A 39 -10.94 7.39 -11.15
CA GLU A 39 -11.35 6.81 -12.45
C GLU A 39 -10.69 5.46 -12.78
N ALA A 40 -9.95 4.86 -11.87
CA ALA A 40 -9.27 3.59 -12.07
C ALA A 40 -9.83 2.53 -11.12
N LYS A 41 -10.12 1.35 -11.65
CA LYS A 41 -10.53 0.19 -10.87
C LYS A 41 -9.35 -0.25 -9.98
N ASN A 42 -9.56 -0.19 -8.69
CA ASN A 42 -8.56 -0.62 -7.72
C ASN A 42 -8.60 -2.15 -7.50
N GLN A 43 -7.73 -2.63 -6.64
CA GLN A 43 -7.60 -4.06 -6.37
C GLN A 43 -8.86 -4.68 -5.72
N ASN A 44 -9.67 -3.88 -5.03
CA ASN A 44 -10.94 -4.33 -4.46
C ASN A 44 -12.10 -4.26 -5.47
N GLY A 45 -11.81 -3.94 -6.74
CA GLY A 45 -12.81 -3.80 -7.79
C GLY A 45 -13.59 -2.48 -7.72
N ARG A 46 -13.13 -1.51 -6.91
CA ARG A 46 -13.80 -0.22 -6.74
C ARG A 46 -13.23 0.85 -7.66
N VAL A 47 -14.11 1.73 -8.11
CA VAL A 47 -13.78 2.94 -8.87
C VAL A 47 -14.28 4.15 -8.07
N TYR A 48 -13.40 5.14 -7.94
CA TYR A 48 -13.73 6.42 -7.32
C TYR A 48 -13.94 7.46 -8.40
N PRO A 49 -15.16 7.98 -8.58
CA PRO A 49 -15.40 9.10 -9.48
C PRO A 49 -14.54 10.31 -9.08
N ARG A 50 -13.91 10.94 -10.07
CA ARG A 50 -13.01 12.06 -9.84
C ARG A 50 -13.64 13.19 -9.04
N GLU A 51 -14.89 13.52 -9.33
CA GLU A 51 -15.63 14.58 -8.63
C GLU A 51 -15.77 14.28 -7.12
N VAL A 52 -16.04 13.02 -6.76
CA VAL A 52 -16.16 12.57 -5.37
C VAL A 52 -14.82 12.74 -4.64
N LEU A 53 -13.74 12.22 -5.23
CA LEU A 53 -12.41 12.35 -4.63
C LEU A 53 -11.92 13.80 -4.56
N VAL A 54 -12.15 14.62 -5.57
CA VAL A 54 -11.76 16.04 -5.57
C VAL A 54 -12.49 16.79 -4.47
N ARG A 55 -13.77 16.53 -4.29
CA ARG A 55 -14.57 17.13 -3.19
C ARG A 55 -13.99 16.73 -1.83
N GLU A 56 -13.78 15.43 -1.62
CA GLU A 56 -13.29 14.92 -0.34
C GLU A 56 -11.84 15.34 -0.05
N ALA A 57 -10.96 15.36 -1.06
CA ALA A 57 -9.61 15.87 -0.90
C ALA A 57 -9.59 17.36 -0.49
N LYS A 58 -10.45 18.18 -1.10
CA LYS A 58 -10.60 19.61 -0.71
C LYS A 58 -11.10 19.75 0.72
N LYS A 59 -12.10 18.94 1.12
CA LYS A 59 -12.64 18.93 2.48
C LYS A 59 -11.55 18.50 3.46
N TYR A 60 -10.87 17.40 3.20
CA TYR A 60 -9.80 16.86 4.03
C TYR A 60 -8.64 17.85 4.18
N HIS A 61 -8.22 18.50 3.09
CA HIS A 61 -7.20 19.54 3.14
C HIS A 61 -7.61 20.72 4.05
N LYS A 62 -8.85 21.21 3.92
CA LYS A 62 -9.35 22.32 4.72
C LYS A 62 -9.51 21.96 6.20
N GLU A 63 -10.06 20.80 6.51
CA GLU A 63 -10.49 20.44 7.85
C GLU A 63 -9.41 19.72 8.67
N PHE A 64 -8.46 19.04 7.99
CA PHE A 64 -7.43 18.26 8.66
C PHE A 64 -6.01 18.77 8.37
N ILE A 65 -5.62 18.92 7.09
CA ILE A 65 -4.24 19.29 6.75
C ILE A 65 -3.92 20.72 7.24
N LYS A 66 -4.76 21.69 6.91
CA LYS A 66 -4.56 23.09 7.35
C LYS A 66 -4.57 23.25 8.87
N GLN A 67 -5.14 22.33 9.59
CA GLN A 67 -5.20 22.33 11.05
C GLN A 67 -4.13 21.43 11.69
N SER A 68 -3.19 20.87 10.88
CA SER A 68 -2.13 19.96 11.33
C SER A 68 -2.67 18.74 12.10
N ARG A 69 -3.82 18.20 11.68
CA ARG A 69 -4.51 17.07 12.31
C ARG A 69 -4.87 15.94 11.34
N ALA A 70 -4.23 15.92 10.16
CA ALA A 70 -4.42 14.87 9.15
C ALA A 70 -3.62 13.61 9.50
N MET A 71 -3.86 13.09 10.70
CA MET A 71 -3.17 11.93 11.25
C MET A 71 -3.64 10.63 10.62
N GLY A 72 -2.70 9.68 10.45
CA GLY A 72 -2.98 8.31 10.05
C GLY A 72 -2.28 7.30 10.95
N GLU A 73 -2.76 6.08 10.91
CA GLU A 73 -2.33 4.98 11.77
C GLU A 73 -1.35 4.04 11.06
N LEU A 74 -0.58 3.32 11.84
CA LEU A 74 0.12 2.14 11.38
C LEU A 74 -0.81 0.96 11.55
N ASP A 75 -1.11 0.28 10.44
CA ASP A 75 -2.23 -0.61 10.27
C ASP A 75 -3.59 0.12 10.39
N HIS A 76 -4.60 -0.35 9.66
CA HIS A 76 -5.90 0.33 9.71
C HIS A 76 -6.87 -0.39 10.67
N PRO A 77 -7.54 0.34 11.56
CA PRO A 77 -8.55 -0.25 12.42
C PRO A 77 -9.88 -0.42 11.66
N GLU A 78 -10.74 -1.30 12.16
CA GLU A 78 -12.14 -1.40 11.76
C GLU A 78 -13.00 -0.27 12.39
N SER A 79 -12.48 0.95 12.39
CA SER A 79 -13.07 2.10 13.07
C SER A 79 -13.05 3.33 12.17
N SER A 80 -14.09 4.16 12.31
CA SER A 80 -14.16 5.49 11.69
C SER A 80 -13.40 6.56 12.49
N VAL A 81 -12.85 6.24 13.64
CA VAL A 81 -12.11 7.18 14.49
C VAL A 81 -10.64 6.81 14.52
N VAL A 82 -9.76 7.80 14.37
CA VAL A 82 -8.31 7.62 14.48
C VAL A 82 -7.92 7.33 15.92
N ASN A 83 -7.23 6.20 16.15
CA ASN A 83 -6.70 5.85 17.46
C ASN A 83 -5.32 6.49 17.67
N LEU A 84 -5.23 7.46 18.56
CA LEU A 84 -4.01 8.21 18.82
C LEU A 84 -2.83 7.34 19.29
N GLN A 85 -3.07 6.15 19.85
CA GLN A 85 -2.00 5.23 20.24
C GLN A 85 -1.28 4.63 19.04
N ASN A 86 -1.98 4.50 17.89
CA ASN A 86 -1.46 3.90 16.67
C ASN A 86 -1.00 4.94 15.65
N VAL A 87 -1.15 6.23 15.94
CA VAL A 87 -0.74 7.30 15.02
C VAL A 87 0.75 7.18 14.70
N SER A 88 1.05 7.06 13.41
CA SER A 88 2.40 6.90 12.87
C SER A 88 2.85 8.08 12.04
N HIS A 89 1.93 8.84 11.46
CA HIS A 89 2.24 9.90 10.50
C HIS A 89 1.15 10.97 10.44
N ASN A 90 1.45 12.05 9.73
CA ASN A 90 0.53 13.13 9.43
C ASN A 90 0.71 13.58 7.98
N ILE A 91 -0.38 13.74 7.24
CA ILE A 91 -0.36 14.27 5.87
C ILE A 91 -0.13 15.79 5.95
N ARG A 92 0.92 16.26 5.29
CA ARG A 92 1.31 17.69 5.29
C ARG A 92 0.70 18.47 4.13
N GLU A 93 0.63 17.82 2.97
CA GLU A 93 0.18 18.43 1.73
C GLU A 93 -0.41 17.36 0.79
N MET A 94 -1.33 17.78 -0.08
CA MET A 94 -1.89 16.97 -1.16
C MET A 94 -2.06 17.80 -2.43
N HIS A 95 -1.77 17.18 -3.57
CA HIS A 95 -2.01 17.79 -4.89
C HIS A 95 -2.38 16.72 -5.91
N TRP A 96 -2.95 17.17 -7.02
CA TRP A 96 -3.36 16.29 -8.10
C TRP A 96 -2.32 16.28 -9.23
N GLU A 97 -1.97 15.08 -9.71
CA GLU A 97 -1.24 14.86 -10.97
C GLU A 97 -2.05 13.90 -11.83
N GLY A 98 -2.71 14.44 -12.88
CA GLY A 98 -3.69 13.66 -13.63
C GLY A 98 -4.79 13.13 -12.70
N ASP A 99 -4.98 11.82 -12.69
CA ASP A 99 -5.96 11.14 -11.83
C ASP A 99 -5.36 10.64 -10.49
N ASN A 100 -4.08 10.89 -10.25
CA ASN A 100 -3.44 10.55 -9.01
C ASN A 100 -3.52 11.71 -8.00
N LEU A 101 -3.98 11.41 -6.79
CA LEU A 101 -3.86 12.27 -5.63
C LEU A 101 -2.54 11.93 -4.92
N LEU A 102 -1.56 12.81 -5.06
CA LEU A 102 -0.27 12.67 -4.38
C LEU A 102 -0.29 13.37 -3.04
N GLY A 103 0.53 12.88 -2.11
CA GLY A 103 0.68 13.50 -0.80
C GLY A 103 2.09 13.52 -0.27
N GLU A 104 2.34 14.51 0.57
CA GLU A 104 3.52 14.57 1.43
C GLU A 104 3.14 14.08 2.84
N VAL A 105 3.87 13.09 3.33
CA VAL A 105 3.59 12.41 4.58
C VAL A 105 4.77 12.56 5.53
N GLU A 106 4.57 13.24 6.66
CA GLU A 106 5.55 13.33 7.74
C GLU A 106 5.40 12.12 8.66
N VAL A 107 6.44 11.30 8.78
CA VAL A 107 6.50 10.23 9.78
C VAL A 107 6.81 10.83 11.14
N LEU A 108 5.93 10.59 12.10
CA LEU A 108 6.00 11.19 13.43
C LEU A 108 6.94 10.41 14.37
N GLY A 109 7.42 11.06 15.43
CA GLY A 109 8.24 10.43 16.49
C GLY A 109 7.44 9.62 17.51
N THR A 110 6.23 9.19 17.17
CA THR A 110 5.41 8.30 18.00
C THR A 110 5.97 6.87 18.01
N PRO A 111 5.58 5.98 18.94
CA PRO A 111 5.99 4.58 18.88
C PRO A 111 5.70 3.93 17.52
N SER A 112 4.48 4.07 17.00
CA SER A 112 4.08 3.54 15.68
C SER A 112 4.82 4.22 14.52
N GLY A 113 5.09 5.52 14.61
CA GLY A 113 5.89 6.23 13.62
C GLY A 113 7.35 5.80 13.61
N ASN A 114 7.93 5.47 14.75
CA ASN A 114 9.28 4.90 14.81
C ASN A 114 9.34 3.50 14.18
N ILE A 115 8.33 2.67 14.40
CA ILE A 115 8.21 1.37 13.71
C ILE A 115 8.13 1.60 12.20
N LEU A 116 7.25 2.47 11.73
CA LEU A 116 7.09 2.81 10.31
C LEU A 116 8.42 3.27 9.69
N LYS A 117 9.16 4.13 10.38
CA LYS A 117 10.46 4.63 9.93
C LYS A 117 11.50 3.51 9.78
N GLU A 118 11.55 2.58 10.73
CA GLU A 118 12.49 1.46 10.65
C GLU A 118 12.09 0.45 9.56
N LEU A 119 10.79 0.24 9.31
CA LEU A 119 10.32 -0.55 8.18
C LEU A 119 10.76 0.05 6.84
N PHE A 120 10.61 1.37 6.66
CA PHE A 120 11.12 2.06 5.47
C PHE A 120 12.64 1.95 5.34
N ARG A 121 13.40 2.11 6.43
CA ARG A 121 14.87 1.95 6.43
C ARG A 121 15.31 0.55 6.04
N ALA A 122 14.56 -0.44 6.46
CA ALA A 122 14.79 -1.84 6.09
C ALA A 122 14.40 -2.17 4.65
N GLY A 123 13.87 -1.20 3.88
CA GLY A 123 13.40 -1.42 2.51
C GLY A 123 12.11 -2.24 2.43
N ILE A 124 11.36 -2.34 3.53
CA ILE A 124 10.09 -3.05 3.55
C ILE A 124 9.07 -2.27 2.73
N LYS A 125 8.46 -2.95 1.77
CA LYS A 125 7.39 -2.38 0.95
C LYS A 125 6.10 -2.36 1.74
N LEU A 126 5.53 -1.18 1.88
CA LEU A 126 4.25 -0.95 2.54
C LEU A 126 3.25 -0.39 1.54
N GLY A 127 2.01 -0.33 1.95
CA GLY A 127 1.00 0.38 1.23
C GLY A 127 0.41 1.51 2.03
N ILE A 128 -0.24 2.42 1.32
CA ILE A 128 -1.11 3.41 1.91
C ILE A 128 -2.56 3.09 1.59
N SER A 129 -3.42 3.15 2.58
CA SER A 129 -4.83 2.84 2.47
C SER A 129 -5.66 4.08 2.75
N SER A 130 -6.57 4.44 1.85
CA SER A 130 -7.59 5.43 2.17
C SER A 130 -8.72 4.77 2.96
N ARG A 131 -9.09 5.36 4.06
CA ARG A 131 -10.19 4.94 4.93
C ARG A 131 -11.29 5.99 4.90
N GLY A 132 -12.50 5.57 4.62
CA GLY A 132 -13.66 6.46 4.55
C GLY A 132 -14.97 5.73 4.84
N MET A 133 -16.05 6.49 4.95
CA MET A 133 -17.42 5.99 5.08
C MET A 133 -18.24 6.38 3.86
N GLY A 134 -18.93 5.42 3.27
CA GLY A 134 -19.76 5.69 2.10
C GLY A 134 -20.54 4.46 1.64
N SER A 135 -21.28 4.60 0.58
CA SER A 135 -21.92 3.48 -0.11
C SER A 135 -21.23 3.21 -1.46
N VAL A 136 -21.41 2.00 -1.94
CA VAL A 136 -20.92 1.56 -3.25
C VAL A 136 -22.09 0.97 -4.04
N GLU A 137 -22.10 1.16 -5.35
CA GLU A 137 -23.05 0.55 -6.27
C GLU A 137 -22.32 -0.28 -7.31
N THR A 138 -22.89 -1.41 -7.68
CA THR A 138 -22.32 -2.25 -8.74
C THR A 138 -22.70 -1.67 -10.08
N VAL A 139 -21.70 -1.31 -10.88
CA VAL A 139 -21.85 -0.82 -12.24
C VAL A 139 -21.29 -1.86 -13.21
N SER A 140 -22.01 -2.11 -14.30
CA SER A 140 -21.56 -3.01 -15.36
C SER A 140 -21.33 -2.20 -16.64
N GLU A 141 -20.09 -2.10 -17.07
CA GLU A 141 -19.70 -1.42 -18.30
C GLU A 141 -18.92 -2.39 -19.19
N GLY A 142 -19.34 -2.53 -20.44
CA GLY A 142 -18.65 -3.40 -21.42
C GLY A 142 -18.53 -4.88 -21.03
N GLY A 143 -19.36 -5.39 -20.10
CA GLY A 143 -19.30 -6.77 -19.59
C GLY A 143 -18.38 -6.96 -18.38
N GLU A 144 -17.67 -5.93 -17.94
CA GLU A 144 -16.96 -5.91 -16.67
C GLU A 144 -17.81 -5.31 -15.55
N GLN A 145 -17.74 -5.93 -14.37
CA GLN A 145 -18.36 -5.40 -13.16
C GLN A 145 -17.33 -4.62 -12.34
N SER A 146 -17.73 -3.46 -11.86
CA SER A 146 -17.00 -2.66 -10.88
C SER A 146 -17.95 -2.16 -9.79
N GLN A 147 -17.38 -1.74 -8.67
CA GLN A 147 -18.11 -1.10 -7.59
C GLN A 147 -17.79 0.39 -7.61
N GLU A 148 -18.74 1.23 -7.96
CA GLU A 148 -18.57 2.68 -7.96
C GLU A 148 -18.85 3.26 -6.58
N VAL A 149 -17.91 4.05 -6.07
CA VAL A 149 -18.05 4.76 -4.78
C VAL A 149 -18.99 5.93 -4.98
N GLN A 150 -20.01 6.00 -4.14
CA GLN A 150 -21.11 6.94 -4.29
C GLN A 150 -20.79 8.33 -3.72
N PRO A 151 -21.56 9.37 -4.10
CA PRO A 151 -21.35 10.74 -3.63
C PRO A 151 -21.48 10.95 -2.12
N ASP A 152 -21.99 9.99 -1.37
CA ASP A 152 -22.07 10.04 0.10
C ASP A 152 -20.77 9.65 0.80
N PHE A 153 -19.70 9.36 0.03
CA PHE A 153 -18.37 9.04 0.55
C PHE A 153 -17.79 10.22 1.34
N GLU A 154 -17.21 9.90 2.49
CA GLU A 154 -16.49 10.82 3.38
C GLU A 154 -15.12 10.25 3.69
N LEU A 155 -14.05 10.94 3.32
CA LEU A 155 -12.67 10.56 3.61
C LEU A 155 -12.34 10.84 5.08
N ILE A 156 -11.82 9.84 5.79
CA ILE A 156 -11.47 9.90 7.22
C ILE A 156 -9.97 10.04 7.41
N ALA A 157 -9.18 9.14 6.82
CA ALA A 157 -7.74 9.07 7.02
C ALA A 157 -7.05 8.33 5.87
N PHE A 158 -5.72 8.44 5.85
CA PHE A 158 -4.83 7.57 5.11
C PHE A 158 -3.96 6.83 6.12
N ASP A 159 -3.88 5.49 6.03
CA ASP A 159 -3.18 4.63 6.97
C ASP A 159 -2.09 3.82 6.27
N PHE A 160 -0.92 3.60 6.90
CA PHE A 160 0.07 2.67 6.35
C PHE A 160 -0.24 1.24 6.74
N VAL A 161 -0.24 0.34 5.75
CA VAL A 161 -0.61 -1.06 5.92
C VAL A 161 0.46 -2.01 5.37
N SER A 162 0.59 -3.17 6.00
CA SER A 162 1.58 -4.19 5.63
C SER A 162 1.14 -5.06 4.46
N ASN A 163 -0.17 -5.28 4.33
CA ASN A 163 -0.70 -6.23 3.37
C ASN A 163 -1.80 -5.58 2.52
N PRO A 164 -1.56 -5.48 1.20
CA PRO A 164 -2.65 -5.18 0.29
C PRO A 164 -3.65 -6.33 0.33
N SER A 165 -4.92 -6.02 0.40
CA SER A 165 -6.03 -7.00 0.40
C SER A 165 -6.10 -7.85 -0.87
N THR A 166 -4.99 -8.06 -1.59
CA THR A 166 -5.01 -8.74 -2.88
C THR A 166 -3.76 -9.56 -3.14
N HIS A 167 -3.98 -10.82 -3.44
CA HIS A 167 -2.98 -11.69 -4.02
C HIS A 167 -2.37 -11.06 -5.28
N GLY A 168 -1.06 -10.82 -5.28
CA GLY A 168 -0.30 -10.34 -6.43
C GLY A 168 0.35 -8.97 -6.31
N ALA A 169 0.09 -8.19 -5.26
CA ALA A 169 0.64 -6.83 -5.13
C ALA A 169 2.14 -6.77 -4.75
N PHE A 170 2.77 -7.90 -4.43
CA PHE A 170 4.20 -8.00 -4.13
C PHE A 170 5.04 -8.66 -5.24
N LEU A 171 4.44 -8.95 -6.39
CA LEU A 171 5.20 -9.40 -7.56
C LEU A 171 5.68 -8.17 -8.34
N SER A 172 6.57 -7.36 -7.76
CA SER A 172 7.53 -6.64 -8.57
C SER A 172 8.59 -7.65 -8.97
N PRO A 173 8.85 -7.85 -10.28
CA PRO A 173 9.96 -8.69 -10.68
C PRO A 173 11.24 -8.03 -10.17
N THR A 174 11.86 -8.65 -9.17
CA THR A 174 13.24 -8.40 -8.87
C THR A 174 14.01 -8.82 -10.09
N ASN A 175 14.60 -7.85 -10.78
CA ASN A 175 15.53 -8.04 -11.90
C ASN A 175 15.05 -9.02 -12.98
N GLU A 176 14.85 -8.50 -14.17
CA GLU A 176 15.02 -9.25 -15.41
C GLU A 176 16.49 -9.73 -15.53
N GLY A 177 16.91 -10.57 -14.63
CA GLY A 177 17.99 -11.51 -14.84
C GLY A 177 17.33 -12.68 -15.56
N LYS A 178 17.67 -12.85 -16.84
CA LYS A 178 17.30 -13.99 -17.66
C LYS A 178 17.34 -15.26 -16.82
N LEU A 179 16.17 -15.75 -16.41
CA LEU A 179 16.00 -17.15 -16.11
C LEU A 179 16.13 -17.85 -17.48
N ASN A 180 17.32 -18.33 -17.79
CA ASN A 180 17.44 -19.38 -18.77
C ASN A 180 16.59 -20.52 -18.24
N GLU A 181 15.47 -20.75 -18.91
CA GLU A 181 14.74 -22.01 -18.86
C GLU A 181 15.65 -23.10 -19.44
N SER A 182 16.56 -23.58 -18.63
CA SER A 182 17.08 -24.92 -18.78
C SER A 182 16.35 -25.74 -17.70
N ALA A 183 15.22 -26.32 -18.09
CA ALA A 183 14.66 -27.46 -17.39
C ALA A 183 15.75 -28.54 -17.34
N GLY A 184 16.52 -28.51 -16.26
CA GLY A 184 17.53 -29.53 -15.96
C GLY A 184 16.82 -30.79 -15.54
N THR A 185 16.50 -31.66 -16.49
CA THR A 185 16.15 -33.06 -16.22
C THR A 185 17.34 -33.71 -15.50
N CYS A 186 17.11 -34.25 -14.30
CA CYS A 186 18.09 -35.08 -13.63
C CYS A 186 18.45 -36.27 -14.53
N ASP A 187 19.70 -36.37 -14.92
CA ASP A 187 20.21 -37.53 -15.63
C ASP A 187 20.63 -38.61 -14.62
N LEU A 188 19.79 -39.58 -14.45
CA LEU A 188 19.99 -40.73 -13.56
C LEU A 188 21.23 -41.55 -13.91
N ALA A 189 21.83 -41.38 -15.10
CA ALA A 189 23.00 -42.12 -15.54
C ALA A 189 24.32 -41.53 -15.06
N THR A 190 24.36 -40.21 -14.80
CA THR A 190 25.60 -39.48 -14.43
C THR A 190 25.63 -39.01 -12.99
N GLY A 191 24.56 -39.10 -12.22
CA GLY A 191 24.47 -38.71 -10.82
C GLY A 191 24.58 -37.17 -10.58
N THR A 192 24.40 -36.37 -11.62
CA THR A 192 24.49 -34.90 -11.51
C THR A 192 23.07 -34.32 -11.34
N CYS A 193 22.69 -33.98 -10.10
CA CYS A 193 21.45 -33.27 -9.77
C CYS A 193 21.70 -31.77 -9.64
N CYS A 194 20.77 -30.95 -10.15
CA CYS A 194 20.74 -29.53 -9.86
C CYS A 194 20.43 -29.29 -8.37
N HIS A 195 20.78 -28.09 -7.89
CA HIS A 195 20.66 -27.74 -6.47
C HIS A 195 19.22 -27.88 -5.93
N ASP A 196 18.22 -27.59 -6.77
CA ASP A 196 16.80 -27.63 -6.39
C ASP A 196 16.27 -29.06 -6.24
N CYS A 197 16.74 -30.01 -7.07
CA CYS A 197 16.37 -31.42 -6.97
C CYS A 197 16.86 -32.07 -5.65
N LYS A 198 17.97 -31.59 -5.08
CA LYS A 198 18.46 -32.07 -3.79
C LYS A 198 17.59 -31.59 -2.63
N VAL A 199 17.05 -30.38 -2.72
CA VAL A 199 16.15 -29.83 -1.70
C VAL A 199 14.82 -30.57 -1.68
N GLU A 200 14.24 -30.87 -2.84
CA GLU A 200 12.98 -31.66 -2.93
C GLU A 200 13.17 -33.09 -2.42
N SER A 201 14.31 -33.73 -2.69
CA SER A 201 14.62 -35.06 -2.15
C SER A 201 14.67 -35.04 -0.63
N ILE A 202 15.36 -34.08 -0.02
CA ILE A 202 15.47 -33.94 1.45
C ILE A 202 14.07 -33.69 2.07
N ILE A 203 13.25 -32.86 1.45
CA ILE A 203 11.87 -32.59 1.92
C ILE A 203 11.03 -33.87 1.88
N ASN A 204 11.09 -34.64 0.79
CA ASN A 204 10.35 -35.89 0.66
C ASN A 204 10.80 -36.97 1.67
N ASP A 205 12.09 -37.02 1.99
CA ASP A 205 12.61 -37.97 3.00
C ASP A 205 12.14 -37.59 4.41
N ILE A 206 12.08 -36.30 4.73
CA ILE A 206 11.53 -35.80 6.01
C ILE A 206 10.03 -36.15 6.16
N PHE A 207 9.25 -36.04 5.08
CA PHE A 207 7.82 -36.37 5.14
C PHE A 207 7.50 -37.88 5.08
N ARG A 208 8.44 -38.70 4.63
CA ARG A 208 8.23 -40.17 4.59
C ARG A 208 8.72 -40.89 5.85
N GLY A 209 9.43 -40.22 6.74
CA GLY A 209 9.78 -40.76 8.06
C GLY A 209 10.82 -41.89 8.03
N GLU A 210 11.74 -41.90 7.04
CA GLU A 210 12.91 -42.76 7.00
C GLU A 210 14.20 -42.04 7.38
#